data_efe68cf42817e216e95249ad276f63e4
#
_entry.id   efe68cf42817e216e95249ad276f63e4
#
_cell.length_a   1.000
_cell.length_b   1.000
_cell.length_c   1.000
_cell.angle_alpha   90.00
_cell.angle_beta   90.00
_cell.angle_gamma   90.00
#
_symmetry.space_group_name_H-M   'P 1'
#
loop_
_entity.id
_entity.type
_entity.pdbx_description
1 polymer ?
#
loop_
_entity_poly.entity_id
_entity_poly.type
_entity_poly.pdbx_seq_one_letter_code
_entity_poly.pdbx_strand_id
1 'polypeptide(L)'
;MKVGVTGFYPTVPTVSSSLFKEVLPFLKPEEFPDSASVLGAHVEGPFLAPSKKGAHDAANMHIPASSSLEDIYGEENLRNRIKVLTLAPELPGALTHIEKLYKSYGVRVSMGHSAADYEAGKRGMSAGANLITHTFNAMNPLHHREPGLAGERYPEYFWKF
;
A
#
# COMPACT_ATOMS: atom_id res chain seq x y z
N MET A 1 2.79 24.69 -14.28
CA MET A 1 3.36 23.30 -14.15
C MET A 1 4.46 23.10 -15.17
N LYS A 2 5.73 23.16 -14.74
CA LYS A 2 6.88 23.15 -15.68
C LYS A 2 7.23 21.75 -16.24
N VAL A 3 6.75 20.67 -15.58
CA VAL A 3 7.12 19.27 -15.90
C VAL A 3 5.93 18.35 -16.15
N GLY A 4 4.74 18.89 -16.33
CA GLY A 4 3.54 18.12 -16.67
C GLY A 4 2.88 17.35 -15.51
N VAL A 5 3.41 17.43 -14.28
CA VAL A 5 2.78 16.83 -13.10
C VAL A 5 1.59 17.70 -12.67
N THR A 6 0.39 17.13 -12.68
CA THR A 6 -0.85 17.82 -12.31
C THR A 6 -1.33 17.51 -10.89
N GLY A 7 -0.92 16.36 -10.34
CA GLY A 7 -1.24 15.96 -8.98
C GLY A 7 -0.31 14.85 -8.49
N PHE A 8 -0.18 14.71 -7.17
CA PHE A 8 0.68 13.70 -6.55
C PHE A 8 0.14 13.28 -5.18
N TYR A 9 0.60 12.11 -4.74
CA TYR A 9 0.40 11.60 -3.40
C TYR A 9 1.72 11.67 -2.65
N PRO A 10 1.91 12.58 -1.67
CA PRO A 10 3.07 12.54 -0.79
C PRO A 10 3.16 11.17 -0.11
N THR A 11 4.30 10.51 -0.21
CA THR A 11 4.51 9.18 0.39
C THR A 11 5.10 9.32 1.79
N VAL A 12 4.41 8.75 2.77
CA VAL A 12 4.90 8.59 4.14
C VAL A 12 5.36 7.14 4.30
N PRO A 13 6.67 6.89 4.49
CA PRO A 13 7.18 5.53 4.70
C PRO A 13 6.78 5.00 6.08
N THR A 14 7.13 3.74 6.36
CA THR A 14 6.92 3.13 7.68
C THR A 14 7.61 3.93 8.77
N VAL A 15 6.81 4.47 9.67
CA VAL A 15 7.22 5.22 10.87
C VAL A 15 6.39 4.78 12.07
N SER A 16 6.68 5.30 13.26
CA SER A 16 5.88 5.00 14.44
C SER A 16 4.43 5.49 14.31
N SER A 17 3.50 4.83 15.01
CA SER A 17 2.08 5.24 15.02
C SER A 17 1.88 6.67 15.51
N SER A 18 2.71 7.14 16.45
CA SER A 18 2.68 8.53 16.92
C SER A 18 3.04 9.51 15.81
N LEU A 19 4.08 9.20 15.02
CA LEU A 19 4.52 10.06 13.93
C LEU A 19 3.55 10.03 12.75
N PHE A 20 2.91 8.89 12.44
CA PHE A 20 1.82 8.87 11.48
C PHE A 20 0.69 9.83 11.86
N LYS A 21 0.25 9.80 13.13
CA LYS A 21 -0.82 10.66 13.63
C LYS A 21 -0.44 12.15 13.68
N GLU A 22 0.84 12.45 13.81
CA GLU A 22 1.35 13.82 13.77
C GLU A 22 1.43 14.37 12.33
N VAL A 23 1.92 13.58 11.37
CA VAL A 23 2.21 14.05 10.01
C VAL A 23 0.97 14.01 9.10
N LEU A 24 0.16 12.94 9.16
CA LEU A 24 -0.96 12.74 8.24
C LEU A 24 -1.99 13.89 8.20
N PRO A 25 -2.31 14.60 9.29
CA PRO A 25 -3.22 15.74 9.24
C PRO A 25 -2.82 16.85 8.27
N PHE A 26 -1.52 17.00 7.98
CA PHE A 26 -0.99 18.01 7.05
C PHE A 26 -1.09 17.59 5.58
N LEU A 27 -1.37 16.31 5.30
CA LEU A 27 -1.41 15.76 3.94
C LEU A 27 -2.84 15.63 3.42
N LYS A 28 -3.68 16.63 3.69
CA LYS A 28 -5.04 16.70 3.14
C LYS A 28 -5.02 16.93 1.63
N PRO A 29 -6.02 16.43 0.88
CA PRO A 29 -6.21 16.85 -0.50
C PRO A 29 -6.33 18.37 -0.59
N GLU A 30 -5.55 18.98 -1.49
CA GLU A 30 -5.54 20.43 -1.68
C GLU A 30 -5.12 20.79 -3.10
N GLU A 31 -5.88 21.67 -3.74
CA GLU A 31 -5.61 22.20 -5.06
C GLU A 31 -4.86 23.53 -4.95
N PHE A 32 -3.88 23.73 -5.82
CA PHE A 32 -3.10 24.95 -5.90
C PHE A 32 -3.19 25.54 -7.30
N PRO A 33 -3.51 26.83 -7.46
CA PRO A 33 -3.42 27.50 -8.74
C PRO A 33 -2.00 27.38 -9.32
N ASP A 34 -1.91 27.02 -10.60
CA ASP A 34 -0.64 26.91 -11.35
C ASP A 34 0.39 25.89 -10.80
N SER A 35 0.00 25.04 -9.88
CA SER A 35 0.86 24.00 -9.29
C SER A 35 0.19 22.62 -9.33
N ALA A 36 0.96 21.57 -9.05
CA ALA A 36 0.43 20.22 -8.87
C ALA A 36 -0.37 20.14 -7.56
N SER A 37 -1.55 19.54 -7.61
CA SER A 37 -2.41 19.33 -6.46
C SER A 37 -1.91 18.21 -5.56
N VAL A 38 -2.07 18.34 -4.24
CA VAL A 38 -1.95 17.23 -3.30
C VAL A 38 -3.23 16.43 -3.34
N LEU A 39 -3.14 15.15 -3.71
CA LEU A 39 -4.31 14.27 -3.86
C LEU A 39 -4.66 13.52 -2.56
N GLY A 40 -3.93 13.78 -1.48
CA GLY A 40 -3.97 13.09 -0.20
C GLY A 40 -2.69 12.27 0.02
N ALA A 41 -2.60 11.56 1.13
CA ALA A 41 -1.42 10.78 1.48
C ALA A 41 -1.40 9.40 0.79
N HIS A 42 -0.22 8.98 0.34
CA HIS A 42 0.15 7.58 0.19
C HIS A 42 0.92 7.14 1.43
N VAL A 43 0.49 6.08 2.08
CA VAL A 43 1.19 5.50 3.23
C VAL A 43 1.80 4.18 2.82
N GLU A 44 3.11 4.03 2.99
CA GLU A 44 3.84 2.83 2.62
C GLU A 44 4.24 2.04 3.88
N GLY A 45 3.46 1.00 4.18
CA GLY A 45 3.54 0.24 5.44
C GLY A 45 2.74 0.89 6.59
N PRO A 46 2.85 0.36 7.84
CA PRO A 46 3.90 -0.52 8.37
C PRO A 46 3.68 -2.04 8.17
N PHE A 47 2.65 -2.44 7.50
CA PHE A 47 2.29 -3.84 7.28
C PHE A 47 3.05 -4.44 6.09
N LEU A 48 4.38 -4.47 6.19
CA LEU A 48 5.30 -4.92 5.13
C LEU A 48 5.98 -6.23 5.54
N ALA A 49 6.35 -7.07 4.55
CA ALA A 49 7.09 -8.29 4.81
C ALA A 49 8.53 -7.95 5.25
N PRO A 50 9.00 -8.46 6.41
CA PRO A 50 10.34 -8.16 6.91
C PRO A 50 11.46 -8.53 5.92
N SER A 51 11.29 -9.60 5.14
CA SER A 51 12.23 -10.03 4.10
C SER A 51 12.29 -9.08 2.89
N LYS A 52 11.30 -8.20 2.74
CA LYS A 52 11.14 -7.25 1.64
C LYS A 52 11.09 -5.79 2.12
N LYS A 53 11.56 -5.54 3.33
CA LYS A 53 11.48 -4.22 3.98
C LYS A 53 12.15 -3.09 3.18
N GLY A 54 13.14 -3.39 2.36
CA GLY A 54 13.90 -2.34 1.67
C GLY A 54 14.54 -1.36 2.66
N ALA A 55 14.29 -0.07 2.45
CA ALA A 55 14.79 1.01 3.31
C ALA A 55 13.94 1.25 4.58
N HIS A 56 12.80 0.57 4.73
CA HIS A 56 11.94 0.77 5.90
C HIS A 56 12.57 0.25 7.18
N ASP A 57 12.32 0.94 8.30
CA ASP A 57 12.80 0.52 9.62
C ASP A 57 11.94 -0.63 10.17
N ALA A 58 12.59 -1.78 10.37
CA ALA A 58 11.93 -2.98 10.88
C ALA A 58 11.34 -2.80 12.29
N ALA A 59 11.87 -1.89 13.10
CA ALA A 59 11.37 -1.61 14.44
C ALA A 59 9.95 -1.00 14.44
N ASN A 60 9.55 -0.38 13.33
CA ASN A 60 8.23 0.22 13.15
C ASN A 60 7.25 -0.68 12.35
N MET A 61 7.66 -1.89 11.99
CA MET A 61 6.78 -2.81 11.27
C MET A 61 5.77 -3.47 12.20
N HIS A 62 4.58 -3.68 11.68
CA HIS A 62 3.47 -4.30 12.41
C HIS A 62 2.90 -5.50 11.65
N ILE A 63 2.32 -6.44 12.39
CA ILE A 63 1.56 -7.56 11.82
C ILE A 63 0.07 -7.18 11.85
N PRO A 64 -0.63 -7.24 10.70
CA PRO A 64 -2.06 -6.87 10.62
C PRO A 64 -2.95 -7.59 11.65
N ALA A 65 -2.70 -8.88 11.92
CA ALA A 65 -3.50 -9.66 12.87
C ALA A 65 -3.44 -9.16 14.32
N SER A 66 -2.41 -8.40 14.69
CA SER A 66 -2.20 -7.89 16.06
C SER A 66 -2.29 -6.38 16.19
N SER A 67 -2.62 -5.67 15.12
CA SER A 67 -2.64 -4.20 15.12
C SER A 67 -3.83 -3.68 14.31
N SER A 68 -4.64 -2.80 14.86
CA SER A 68 -5.74 -2.19 14.11
C SER A 68 -5.26 -1.04 13.23
N LEU A 69 -5.97 -0.79 12.13
CA LEU A 69 -5.72 0.36 11.26
C LEU A 69 -5.90 1.68 12.02
N GLU A 70 -6.89 1.74 12.87
CA GLU A 70 -7.25 2.92 13.66
C GLU A 70 -6.18 3.26 14.71
N ASP A 71 -5.59 2.23 15.34
CA ASP A 71 -4.51 2.44 16.32
C ASP A 71 -3.23 2.95 15.66
N ILE A 72 -2.95 2.51 14.44
CA ILE A 72 -1.77 2.94 13.69
C ILE A 72 -1.95 4.34 13.13
N TYR A 73 -3.03 4.59 12.39
CA TYR A 73 -3.15 5.81 11.58
C TYR A 73 -4.12 6.85 12.17
N GLY A 74 -5.04 6.43 13.04
CA GLY A 74 -6.17 7.24 13.48
C GLY A 74 -7.33 7.22 12.49
N GLU A 75 -8.56 7.10 12.98
CA GLU A 75 -9.76 6.98 12.13
C GLU A 75 -9.97 8.17 11.21
N GLU A 76 -9.75 9.40 11.71
CA GLU A 76 -9.87 10.63 10.92
C GLU A 76 -8.90 10.66 9.72
N ASN A 77 -7.67 10.20 9.91
CA ASN A 77 -6.68 10.13 8.83
C ASN A 77 -7.04 9.08 7.80
N LEU A 78 -7.56 7.92 8.23
CA LEU A 78 -8.05 6.86 7.33
C LEU A 78 -9.20 7.37 6.44
N ARG A 79 -10.13 8.14 6.99
CA ARG A 79 -11.26 8.68 6.24
C ARG A 79 -10.88 9.81 5.29
N ASN A 80 -10.05 10.73 5.76
CA ASN A 80 -9.93 12.03 5.11
C ASN A 80 -8.56 12.35 4.52
N ARG A 81 -7.50 11.64 4.92
CA ARG A 81 -6.11 11.94 4.51
C ARG A 81 -5.50 10.87 3.62
N ILE A 82 -5.59 9.60 4.04
CA ILE A 82 -5.00 8.48 3.33
C ILE A 82 -5.86 8.15 2.11
N LYS A 83 -5.26 8.16 0.93
CA LYS A 83 -5.92 7.81 -0.34
C LYS A 83 -5.33 6.56 -0.98
N VAL A 84 -4.09 6.26 -0.67
CA VAL A 84 -3.41 5.03 -1.08
C VAL A 84 -2.67 4.45 0.13
N LEU A 85 -2.73 3.13 0.30
CA LEU A 85 -1.98 2.43 1.35
C LEU A 85 -1.32 1.18 0.77
N THR A 86 0.00 1.06 0.97
CA THR A 86 0.77 -0.12 0.57
C THR A 86 0.94 -1.08 1.72
N LEU A 87 0.64 -2.35 1.48
CA LEU A 87 0.87 -3.45 2.43
C LEU A 87 1.18 -4.77 1.72
N ALA A 88 1.70 -5.73 2.49
CA ALA A 88 2.00 -7.09 2.05
C ALA A 88 0.77 -8.00 2.27
N PRO A 89 0.15 -8.54 1.20
CA PRO A 89 -1.12 -9.27 1.31
C PRO A 89 -1.00 -10.65 1.97
N GLU A 90 0.20 -11.23 2.01
CA GLU A 90 0.47 -12.53 2.61
C GLU A 90 0.56 -12.50 4.14
N LEU A 91 0.67 -11.33 4.74
CA LEU A 91 0.79 -11.23 6.19
C LEU A 91 -0.51 -11.66 6.89
N PRO A 92 -0.41 -12.34 8.05
CA PRO A 92 -1.59 -12.70 8.83
C PRO A 92 -2.49 -11.50 9.12
N GLY A 93 -3.78 -11.59 8.75
CA GLY A 93 -4.77 -10.52 8.92
C GLY A 93 -4.78 -9.45 7.82
N ALA A 94 -3.86 -9.49 6.87
CA ALA A 94 -3.77 -8.48 5.80
C ALA A 94 -5.03 -8.40 4.95
N LEU A 95 -5.63 -9.53 4.59
CA LEU A 95 -6.85 -9.55 3.76
C LEU A 95 -8.01 -8.80 4.42
N THR A 96 -8.17 -8.94 5.73
CA THR A 96 -9.18 -8.20 6.50
C THR A 96 -8.91 -6.70 6.49
N HIS A 97 -7.63 -6.28 6.59
CA HIS A 97 -7.25 -4.88 6.47
C HIS A 97 -7.50 -4.34 5.06
N ILE A 98 -7.18 -5.09 4.01
CA ILE A 98 -7.45 -4.72 2.62
C ILE A 98 -8.95 -4.48 2.42
N GLU A 99 -9.78 -5.42 2.85
CA GLU A 99 -11.23 -5.31 2.72
C GLU A 99 -11.79 -4.09 3.47
N LYS A 100 -11.33 -3.85 4.70
CA LYS A 100 -11.75 -2.71 5.52
C LYS A 100 -11.30 -1.38 4.92
N LEU A 101 -10.07 -1.28 4.45
CA LEU A 101 -9.54 -0.09 3.78
C LEU A 101 -10.39 0.24 2.54
N TYR A 102 -10.66 -0.74 1.71
CA TYR A 102 -11.43 -0.56 0.48
C TYR A 102 -12.91 -0.24 0.77
N LYS A 103 -13.60 -1.07 1.58
CA LYS A 103 -15.06 -0.96 1.79
C LYS A 103 -15.47 0.13 2.76
N SER A 104 -14.71 0.31 3.86
CA SER A 104 -15.12 1.22 4.95
C SER A 104 -14.50 2.60 4.84
N TYR A 105 -13.30 2.70 4.26
CA TYR A 105 -12.56 3.96 4.18
C TYR A 105 -12.42 4.52 2.76
N GLY A 106 -12.71 3.72 1.73
CA GLY A 106 -12.52 4.12 0.33
C GLY A 106 -11.06 4.36 -0.05
N VAL A 107 -10.13 3.74 0.70
CA VAL A 107 -8.69 3.83 0.45
C VAL A 107 -8.30 2.82 -0.63
N ARG A 108 -7.55 3.26 -1.63
CA ARG A 108 -6.97 2.37 -2.64
C ARG A 108 -5.82 1.58 -2.02
N VAL A 109 -5.88 0.27 -2.14
CA VAL A 109 -4.87 -0.61 -1.56
C VAL A 109 -3.89 -1.05 -2.64
N SER A 110 -2.60 -0.80 -2.37
CA SER A 110 -1.48 -1.25 -3.18
C SER A 110 -0.77 -2.41 -2.50
N MET A 111 -0.48 -3.46 -3.24
CA MET A 111 0.35 -4.56 -2.74
C MET A 111 1.81 -4.26 -3.04
N GLY A 112 2.68 -4.39 -2.04
CA GLY A 112 4.11 -4.13 -2.18
C GLY A 112 4.89 -4.45 -0.92
N HIS A 113 6.21 -4.40 -1.01
CA HIS A 113 7.12 -4.85 0.06
C HIS A 113 6.71 -6.23 0.59
N SER A 114 6.57 -7.18 -0.34
CA SER A 114 5.83 -8.41 -0.14
C SER A 114 6.63 -9.61 -0.68
N ALA A 115 6.61 -10.70 0.05
CA ALA A 115 7.11 -12.01 -0.38
C ALA A 115 5.95 -12.92 -0.89
N ALA A 116 4.79 -12.33 -1.19
CA ALA A 116 3.62 -13.07 -1.68
C ALA A 116 3.95 -13.88 -2.93
N ASP A 117 3.41 -15.09 -2.96
CA ASP A 117 3.25 -15.88 -4.17
C ASP A 117 2.07 -15.34 -5.00
N TYR A 118 1.87 -15.93 -6.17
CA TYR A 118 0.77 -15.56 -7.06
C TYR A 118 -0.60 -15.71 -6.39
N GLU A 119 -0.84 -16.82 -5.69
CA GLU A 119 -2.13 -17.07 -5.05
C GLU A 119 -2.41 -16.11 -3.87
N ALA A 120 -1.39 -15.68 -3.14
CA ALA A 120 -1.55 -14.65 -2.11
C ALA A 120 -1.89 -13.28 -2.75
N GLY A 121 -1.26 -12.95 -3.88
CA GLY A 121 -1.60 -11.77 -4.69
C GLY A 121 -3.07 -11.78 -5.13
N LYS A 122 -3.53 -12.91 -5.70
CA LYS A 122 -4.95 -13.09 -6.09
C LYS A 122 -5.92 -12.88 -4.93
N ARG A 123 -5.61 -13.44 -3.76
CA ARG A 123 -6.45 -13.22 -2.56
C ARG A 123 -6.46 -11.75 -2.18
N GLY A 124 -5.32 -11.04 -2.26
CA GLY A 124 -5.23 -9.60 -2.02
C GLY A 124 -6.12 -8.80 -2.96
N MET A 125 -6.09 -9.09 -4.26
CA MET A 125 -6.96 -8.46 -5.25
C MET A 125 -8.44 -8.77 -4.98
N SER A 126 -8.77 -10.02 -4.69
CA SER A 126 -10.14 -10.42 -4.35
C SER A 126 -10.68 -9.72 -3.10
N ALA A 127 -9.80 -9.37 -2.15
CA ALA A 127 -10.14 -8.59 -0.96
C ALA A 127 -10.32 -7.09 -1.25
N GLY A 128 -9.89 -6.59 -2.42
CA GLY A 128 -10.07 -5.20 -2.85
C GLY A 128 -8.79 -4.42 -3.18
N ALA A 129 -7.61 -5.03 -3.11
CA ALA A 129 -6.39 -4.40 -3.60
C ALA A 129 -6.47 -4.22 -5.13
N ASN A 130 -6.00 -3.07 -5.63
CA ASN A 130 -6.10 -2.75 -7.06
C ASN A 130 -4.85 -2.06 -7.62
N LEU A 131 -3.78 -2.00 -6.85
CA LEU A 131 -2.49 -1.43 -7.24
C LEU A 131 -1.36 -2.37 -6.82
N ILE A 132 -0.22 -2.23 -7.48
CA ILE A 132 1.06 -2.85 -7.08
C ILE A 132 2.09 -1.72 -7.00
N THR A 133 2.73 -1.61 -5.84
CA THR A 133 3.75 -0.58 -5.57
C THR A 133 5.05 -0.98 -6.28
N HIS A 134 5.67 -0.04 -7.00
CA HIS A 134 6.97 -0.15 -7.70
C HIS A 134 7.27 -1.58 -8.21
N THR A 135 6.38 -2.10 -9.06
CA THR A 135 6.43 -3.44 -9.65
C THR A 135 7.86 -3.87 -9.98
N PHE A 136 8.21 -5.09 -9.59
CA PHE A 136 9.51 -5.76 -9.60
C PHE A 136 10.46 -5.40 -8.43
N ASN A 137 10.25 -4.29 -7.72
CA ASN A 137 11.10 -3.93 -6.61
C ASN A 137 10.49 -4.34 -5.27
N ALA A 138 11.33 -4.79 -4.31
CA ALA A 138 10.91 -5.26 -2.98
C ALA A 138 9.79 -6.31 -3.02
N MET A 139 9.86 -7.24 -3.98
CA MET A 139 8.95 -8.38 -4.14
C MET A 139 9.71 -9.61 -4.64
N ASN A 140 9.04 -10.74 -4.73
CA ASN A 140 9.62 -11.93 -5.35
C ASN A 140 9.83 -11.68 -6.85
N PRO A 141 10.93 -12.19 -7.44
CA PRO A 141 11.19 -12.03 -8.87
C PRO A 141 10.13 -12.77 -9.69
N LEU A 142 9.84 -12.23 -10.86
CA LEU A 142 8.97 -12.90 -11.84
C LEU A 142 9.62 -14.20 -12.30
N HIS A 143 8.94 -15.31 -12.12
CA HIS A 143 9.38 -16.62 -12.58
C HIS A 143 8.25 -17.35 -13.32
N HIS A 144 8.58 -18.11 -14.39
CA HIS A 144 7.59 -18.75 -15.25
C HIS A 144 6.67 -19.76 -14.53
N ARG A 145 7.09 -20.33 -13.40
CA ARG A 145 6.28 -21.25 -12.56
C ARG A 145 5.66 -20.59 -11.35
N GLU A 146 6.19 -19.46 -10.92
CA GLU A 146 5.74 -18.71 -9.76
C GLU A 146 5.92 -17.20 -10.03
N PRO A 147 4.95 -16.57 -10.69
CA PRO A 147 5.10 -15.19 -11.14
C PRO A 147 4.99 -14.15 -10.03
N GLY A 148 4.66 -14.56 -8.79
CA GLY A 148 4.52 -13.67 -7.65
C GLY A 148 3.52 -12.54 -7.89
N LEU A 149 3.66 -11.44 -7.17
CA LEU A 149 2.79 -10.26 -7.36
C LEU A 149 2.87 -9.65 -8.76
N ALA A 150 4.03 -9.73 -9.43
CA ALA A 150 4.20 -9.19 -10.77
C ALA A 150 3.31 -9.90 -11.81
N GLY A 151 3.01 -11.19 -11.59
CA GLY A 151 2.15 -11.99 -12.45
C GLY A 151 0.68 -11.57 -12.41
N GLU A 152 0.23 -10.97 -11.31
CA GLU A 152 -1.15 -10.48 -11.18
C GLU A 152 -1.50 -9.36 -12.17
N ARG A 153 -0.51 -8.60 -12.62
CA ARG A 153 -0.72 -7.55 -13.62
C ARG A 153 -0.99 -8.09 -15.03
N TYR A 154 -0.59 -9.34 -15.28
CA TYR A 154 -0.64 -9.93 -16.62
C TYR A 154 -1.13 -11.40 -16.58
N PRO A 155 -2.30 -11.71 -15.97
CA PRO A 155 -2.76 -13.07 -15.81
C PRO A 155 -2.95 -13.80 -17.15
N GLU A 156 -3.31 -13.09 -18.21
CA GLU A 156 -3.50 -13.66 -19.55
C GLU A 156 -2.21 -14.13 -20.25
N TYR A 157 -1.04 -13.69 -19.80
CA TYR A 157 0.24 -14.05 -20.42
C TYR A 157 0.92 -15.28 -19.77
N PHE A 158 0.55 -15.62 -18.52
CA PHE A 158 1.24 -16.67 -17.76
C PHE A 158 0.55 -18.02 -17.76
N TRP A 159 -0.73 -18.12 -18.14
CA TRP A 159 -1.52 -19.35 -18.03
C TRP A 159 -1.97 -19.94 -19.35
N LYS A 160 -1.35 -19.58 -20.47
CA LYS A 160 -1.68 -20.12 -21.80
C LYS A 160 -0.74 -21.26 -22.26
N PHE A 161 -0.04 -21.92 -21.34
CA PHE A 161 0.81 -23.07 -21.67
C PHE A 161 0.43 -24.30 -20.86
#